data_0cd09ca660bef94c3a0c3bf8d176487c
#
_entry.id   0cd09ca660bef94c3a0c3bf8d176487c
#
_cell.length_a   1.000
_cell.length_b   1.000
_cell.length_c   1.000
_cell.angle_alpha   90.00
_cell.angle_beta   90.00
_cell.angle_gamma   90.00
#
_symmetry.space_group_name_H-M   'P 1'
#
loop_
_entity.id
_entity.type
_entity.pdbx_description
1 polymer ?
#
loop_
_entity_poly.entity_id
_entity_poly.type
_entity_poly.pdbx_seq_one_letter_code
_entity_poly.pdbx_strand_id
1 'polypeptide(L)'
;IRDSIHLAEILKSLNGKKYIFTNANFEHVEKVLEKLHMTNIFDGCFDISESDYMPKPHKEVYDSFQNKFNLDNSSTAMFEDLHINLREPHKMGWQTVWVTNNLEYNLNKDVNQQEDIQKIIDEKGYISHVTDDLENFLKNVI
;
A
#
# COMPACT_ATOMS: atom_id res chain seq x y z
N ILE A 1 4.31 -9.59 14.75
CA ILE A 1 3.58 -10.82 14.47
C ILE A 1 2.26 -10.87 15.25
N ARG A 2 2.27 -10.50 16.54
CA ARG A 2 1.03 -10.44 17.34
C ARG A 2 0.00 -9.49 16.72
N ASP A 3 0.49 -8.38 16.20
CA ASP A 3 -0.36 -7.34 15.66
C ASP A 3 -0.99 -7.74 14.31
N SER A 4 -0.40 -8.72 13.62
CA SER A 4 -0.92 -9.14 12.32
C SER A 4 -2.28 -9.85 12.43
N ILE A 5 -2.59 -10.48 13.56
CA ILE A 5 -3.89 -11.15 13.76
C ILE A 5 -5.01 -10.12 13.79
N HIS A 6 -4.79 -9.01 14.49
CA HIS A 6 -5.77 -7.92 14.53
C HIS A 6 -5.94 -7.26 13.16
N LEU A 7 -4.83 -7.04 12.46
CA LEU A 7 -4.88 -6.48 11.11
C LEU A 7 -5.64 -7.42 10.17
N ALA A 8 -5.41 -8.72 10.27
CA ALA A 8 -6.12 -9.70 9.45
C ALA A 8 -7.63 -9.63 9.69
N GLU A 9 -8.06 -9.54 10.95
CA GLU A 9 -9.47 -9.41 11.30
C GLU A 9 -10.09 -8.13 10.74
N ILE A 10 -9.38 -7.03 10.84
CA ILE A 10 -9.83 -5.74 10.29
C ILE A 10 -9.97 -5.83 8.78
N LEU A 11 -8.97 -6.39 8.10
CA LEU A 11 -9.02 -6.56 6.65
C LEU A 11 -10.19 -7.43 6.21
N LYS A 12 -10.47 -8.50 6.94
CA LYS A 12 -11.64 -9.36 6.64
C LYS A 12 -12.96 -8.61 6.77
N SER A 13 -13.04 -7.66 7.70
CA SER A 13 -14.27 -6.90 7.96
C SER A 13 -14.50 -5.77 6.96
N LEU A 14 -13.48 -5.36 6.21
CA LEU A 14 -13.62 -4.31 5.23
C LEU A 14 -14.45 -4.77 4.03
N ASN A 15 -15.38 -3.92 3.61
CA ASN A 15 -16.13 -4.15 2.38
C ASN A 15 -15.23 -3.89 1.18
N GLY A 16 -15.52 -4.58 0.08
CA GLY A 16 -14.78 -4.39 -1.16
C GLY A 16 -13.64 -5.38 -1.35
N LYS A 17 -13.09 -5.35 -2.53
CA LYS A 17 -12.01 -6.24 -2.93
C LYS A 17 -10.68 -5.76 -2.35
N LYS A 18 -9.80 -6.71 -2.08
CA LYS A 18 -8.47 -6.44 -1.51
C LYS A 18 -7.42 -7.13 -2.35
N TYR A 19 -6.44 -6.36 -2.77
CA TYR A 19 -5.38 -6.87 -3.66
C TYR A 19 -4.01 -6.54 -3.07
N ILE A 20 -3.05 -7.42 -3.38
CA ILE A 20 -1.64 -7.16 -3.12
C ILE A 20 -1.02 -6.69 -4.43
N PHE A 21 -0.30 -5.58 -4.37
CA PHE A 21 0.42 -5.00 -5.49
C PHE A 21 1.87 -4.80 -5.05
N THR A 22 2.78 -5.63 -5.58
CA THR A 22 4.14 -5.70 -5.05
C THR A 22 5.18 -5.80 -6.17
N ASN A 23 6.38 -5.28 -5.89
CA ASN A 23 7.56 -5.48 -6.73
C ASN A 23 8.27 -6.81 -6.42
N ALA A 24 7.82 -7.55 -5.42
CA ALA A 24 8.36 -8.86 -5.10
C ALA A 24 7.75 -9.95 -5.97
N ASN A 25 8.31 -11.16 -5.91
CA ASN A 25 7.71 -12.30 -6.60
C ASN A 25 6.64 -12.98 -5.73
N PHE A 26 5.78 -13.77 -6.37
CA PHE A 26 4.65 -14.39 -5.70
C PHE A 26 5.06 -15.36 -4.59
N GLU A 27 6.17 -16.08 -4.77
CA GLU A 27 6.67 -17.01 -3.75
C GLU A 27 6.99 -16.28 -2.45
N HIS A 28 7.61 -15.10 -2.55
CA HIS A 28 7.90 -14.27 -1.40
C HIS A 28 6.61 -13.77 -0.73
N VAL A 29 5.64 -13.35 -1.53
CA VAL A 29 4.34 -12.91 -1.04
C VAL A 29 3.64 -14.03 -0.26
N GLU A 30 3.61 -15.24 -0.81
CA GLU A 30 2.99 -16.38 -0.12
C GLU A 30 3.61 -16.63 1.25
N LYS A 31 4.94 -16.60 1.34
CA LYS A 31 5.64 -16.82 2.61
C LYS A 31 5.31 -15.74 3.63
N VAL A 32 5.24 -14.49 3.20
CA VAL A 32 4.88 -13.38 4.08
C VAL A 32 3.45 -13.54 4.57
N LEU A 33 2.51 -13.86 3.69
CA LEU A 33 1.11 -14.03 4.05
C LEU A 33 0.91 -15.19 5.03
N GLU A 34 1.64 -16.28 4.86
CA GLU A 34 1.59 -17.41 5.79
C GLU A 34 2.05 -16.98 7.18
N LYS A 35 3.16 -16.25 7.26
CA LYS A 35 3.68 -15.74 8.54
C LYS A 35 2.73 -14.78 9.22
N LEU A 36 2.02 -14.00 8.44
CA LEU A 36 1.07 -12.99 8.95
C LEU A 36 -0.34 -13.55 9.17
N HIS A 37 -0.58 -14.81 8.86
CA HIS A 37 -1.91 -15.45 8.95
C HIS A 37 -2.94 -14.76 8.05
N MET A 38 -2.53 -14.37 6.85
CA MET A 38 -3.34 -13.60 5.89
C MET A 38 -3.56 -14.31 4.55
N THR A 39 -3.38 -15.63 4.49
CA THR A 39 -3.40 -16.38 3.22
C THR A 39 -4.73 -16.31 2.46
N ASN A 40 -5.85 -16.14 3.16
CA ASN A 40 -7.18 -16.19 2.56
C ASN A 40 -7.90 -14.83 2.58
N ILE A 41 -7.17 -13.74 2.74
CA ILE A 41 -7.77 -12.41 2.90
C ILE A 41 -7.88 -11.68 1.57
N PHE A 42 -6.91 -11.86 0.67
CA PHE A 42 -6.81 -11.06 -0.54
C PHE A 42 -7.47 -11.74 -1.72
N ASP A 43 -8.11 -10.93 -2.56
CA ASP A 43 -8.82 -11.39 -3.76
C ASP A 43 -7.89 -11.61 -4.95
N GLY A 44 -6.69 -11.06 -4.89
CA GLY A 44 -5.69 -11.25 -5.93
C GLY A 44 -4.35 -10.66 -5.55
N CYS A 45 -3.34 -11.04 -6.32
CA CYS A 45 -1.98 -10.57 -6.17
C CYS A 45 -1.41 -10.22 -7.53
N PHE A 46 -0.85 -9.02 -7.63
CA PHE A 46 -0.14 -8.57 -8.82
C PHE A 46 1.35 -8.44 -8.42
N ASP A 47 2.13 -9.43 -8.82
CA ASP A 47 3.55 -9.48 -8.49
C ASP A 47 4.40 -8.93 -9.64
N ILE A 48 5.71 -8.95 -9.45
CA ILE A 48 6.65 -8.41 -10.45
C ILE A 48 6.56 -9.11 -11.81
N SER A 49 6.22 -10.40 -11.86
CA SER A 49 6.11 -11.14 -13.10
C SER A 49 4.90 -10.72 -13.93
N GLU A 50 3.84 -10.25 -13.28
CA GLU A 50 2.64 -9.78 -13.97
C GLU A 50 2.89 -8.50 -14.79
N SER A 51 3.91 -7.75 -14.46
CA SER A 51 4.30 -6.52 -15.15
C SER A 51 5.52 -6.72 -16.05
N ASP A 52 5.85 -7.96 -16.41
CA ASP A 52 7.06 -8.31 -17.17
C ASP A 52 8.32 -7.78 -16.48
N TYR A 53 8.34 -7.86 -15.15
CA TYR A 53 9.45 -7.44 -14.30
C TYR A 53 9.71 -5.93 -14.32
N MET A 54 8.73 -5.15 -14.75
CA MET A 54 8.77 -3.69 -14.64
C MET A 54 8.22 -3.29 -13.27
N PRO A 55 9.02 -2.61 -12.42
CA PRO A 55 8.59 -2.30 -11.06
C PRO A 55 7.77 -1.02 -10.97
N LYS A 56 7.05 -0.87 -9.85
CA LYS A 56 6.57 0.46 -9.45
C LYS A 56 7.80 1.36 -9.28
N PRO A 57 7.77 2.63 -9.60
CA PRO A 57 6.61 3.46 -9.89
C PRO A 57 6.34 3.71 -11.38
N HIS A 58 6.72 2.84 -12.27
CA HIS A 58 6.45 3.01 -13.71
C HIS A 58 4.94 3.03 -13.98
N LYS A 59 4.49 4.01 -14.76
CA LYS A 59 3.07 4.22 -15.04
C LYS A 59 2.40 2.98 -15.63
N GLU A 60 3.08 2.29 -16.53
CA GLU A 60 2.54 1.13 -17.24
C GLU A 60 2.16 -0.01 -16.29
N VAL A 61 2.85 -0.10 -15.15
CA VAL A 61 2.58 -1.13 -14.14
C VAL A 61 1.21 -0.89 -13.50
N TYR A 62 0.89 0.37 -13.20
CA TYR A 62 -0.41 0.71 -12.61
C TYR A 62 -1.55 0.52 -13.61
N ASP A 63 -1.32 0.85 -14.87
CA ASP A 63 -2.30 0.63 -15.93
C ASP A 63 -2.60 -0.86 -16.08
N SER A 64 -1.57 -1.70 -16.05
CA SER A 64 -1.71 -3.16 -16.12
C SER A 64 -2.46 -3.72 -14.92
N PHE A 65 -2.16 -3.23 -13.73
CA PHE A 65 -2.86 -3.63 -12.50
C PHE A 65 -4.34 -3.27 -12.57
N GLN A 66 -4.63 -2.03 -12.95
CA GLN A 66 -6.00 -1.53 -13.06
C GLN A 66 -6.79 -2.37 -14.08
N ASN A 67 -6.18 -2.67 -15.23
CA ASN A 67 -6.84 -3.46 -16.27
C ASN A 67 -7.09 -4.90 -15.81
N LYS A 68 -6.11 -5.52 -15.17
CA LYS A 68 -6.24 -6.92 -14.74
C LYS A 68 -7.43 -7.13 -13.81
N PHE A 69 -7.60 -6.23 -12.85
CA PHE A 69 -8.66 -6.37 -11.84
C PHE A 69 -9.88 -5.49 -12.13
N ASN A 70 -9.89 -4.82 -13.27
CA ASN A 70 -10.99 -3.95 -13.70
C ASN A 70 -11.39 -2.96 -12.59
N LEU A 71 -10.40 -2.24 -12.06
CA LEU A 71 -10.63 -1.34 -10.95
C LEU A 71 -11.36 -0.07 -11.39
N ASP A 72 -12.28 0.38 -10.54
CA ASP A 72 -12.88 1.70 -10.65
C ASP A 72 -11.98 2.69 -9.93
N ASN A 73 -11.37 3.60 -10.69
CA ASN A 73 -10.41 4.56 -10.13
C ASN A 73 -11.03 5.48 -9.08
N SER A 74 -12.33 5.73 -9.13
CA SER A 74 -13.01 6.59 -8.17
C SER A 74 -13.27 5.90 -6.82
N SER A 75 -13.14 4.58 -6.76
CA SER A 75 -13.41 3.81 -5.55
C SER A 75 -12.22 2.92 -5.14
N THR A 76 -11.02 3.29 -5.55
CA THR A 76 -9.80 2.55 -5.26
C THR A 76 -8.90 3.37 -4.33
N ALA A 77 -8.31 2.68 -3.36
CA ALA A 77 -7.30 3.26 -2.47
C ALA A 77 -6.03 2.41 -2.52
N MET A 78 -4.87 3.06 -2.49
CA MET A 78 -3.59 2.39 -2.45
C MET A 78 -2.84 2.77 -1.18
N PHE A 79 -2.34 1.77 -0.47
CA PHE A 79 -1.55 1.89 0.74
C PHE A 79 -0.11 1.51 0.42
N GLU A 80 0.85 2.36 0.77
CA GLU A 80 2.24 2.17 0.36
C GLU A 80 3.18 2.76 1.41
N ASP A 81 4.31 2.10 1.66
CA ASP A 81 5.35 2.61 2.55
C ASP A 81 6.37 3.49 1.83
N LEU A 82 6.56 3.31 0.53
CA LEU A 82 7.39 4.18 -0.31
C LEU A 82 6.50 5.21 -0.98
N HIS A 83 6.56 6.45 -0.53
CA HIS A 83 5.64 7.48 -1.03
C HIS A 83 5.72 7.70 -2.54
N ILE A 84 6.89 7.49 -3.16
CA ILE A 84 7.03 7.68 -4.61
C ILE A 84 6.08 6.76 -5.39
N ASN A 85 5.74 5.62 -4.83
CA ASN A 85 4.83 4.68 -5.47
C ASN A 85 3.37 5.14 -5.45
N LEU A 86 3.07 6.25 -4.78
CA LEU A 86 1.72 6.84 -4.74
C LEU A 86 1.50 7.92 -5.80
N ARG A 87 2.55 8.35 -6.50
CA ARG A 87 2.44 9.42 -7.49
C ARG A 87 1.50 9.06 -8.65
N GLU A 88 1.72 7.93 -9.29
CA GLU A 88 0.89 7.51 -10.42
C GLU A 88 -0.54 7.15 -10.00
N PRO A 89 -0.76 6.43 -8.90
CA PRO A 89 -2.12 6.22 -8.41
C PRO A 89 -2.89 7.51 -8.18
N HIS A 90 -2.25 8.52 -7.62
CA HIS A 90 -2.90 9.82 -7.41
C HIS A 90 -3.36 10.44 -8.73
N LYS A 91 -2.55 10.36 -9.77
CA LYS A 91 -2.91 10.85 -11.11
C LYS A 91 -4.09 10.08 -11.71
N MET A 92 -4.24 8.81 -11.34
CA MET A 92 -5.36 7.98 -11.78
C MET A 92 -6.65 8.23 -11.02
N GLY A 93 -6.61 9.04 -9.97
CA GLY A 93 -7.77 9.36 -9.15
C GLY A 93 -7.96 8.45 -7.94
N TRP A 94 -6.99 7.59 -7.63
CA TRP A 94 -7.05 6.73 -6.44
C TRP A 94 -6.79 7.56 -5.19
N GLN A 95 -7.39 7.14 -4.07
CA GLN A 95 -6.99 7.64 -2.77
C GLN A 95 -5.61 7.05 -2.43
N THR A 96 -4.70 7.90 -1.97
CA THR A 96 -3.34 7.48 -1.68
C THR A 96 -3.07 7.61 -0.19
N VAL A 97 -2.58 6.53 0.42
CA VAL A 97 -2.29 6.48 1.85
C VAL A 97 -0.83 6.09 2.05
N TRP A 98 -0.05 7.00 2.62
CA TRP A 98 1.34 6.74 2.94
C TRP A 98 1.42 6.16 4.35
N VAL A 99 1.93 4.93 4.45
CA VAL A 99 2.08 4.20 5.72
C VAL A 99 3.51 4.39 6.19
N THR A 100 3.70 5.09 7.32
CA THR A 100 5.02 5.58 7.73
C THR A 100 5.62 4.85 8.94
N ASN A 101 4.99 3.79 9.42
CA ASN A 101 5.47 3.08 10.61
C ASN A 101 6.84 2.43 10.45
N ASN A 102 7.33 2.24 9.21
CA ASN A 102 8.64 1.65 8.93
C ASN A 102 9.74 2.69 8.66
N LEU A 103 9.45 3.98 8.78
CA LEU A 103 10.43 5.03 8.47
C LEU A 103 11.63 5.05 9.41
N GLU A 104 11.52 4.45 10.58
CA GLU A 104 12.62 4.36 11.55
C GLU A 104 13.88 3.72 10.95
N TYR A 105 13.69 2.85 9.98
CA TYR A 105 14.81 2.17 9.32
C TYR A 105 15.47 3.02 8.23
N ASN A 106 14.76 4.04 7.75
CA ASN A 106 15.16 4.81 6.57
C ASN A 106 15.56 6.24 6.90
N LEU A 107 15.19 6.75 8.07
CA LEU A 107 15.48 8.12 8.48
C LEU A 107 16.48 8.14 9.62
N ASN A 108 17.35 9.12 9.61
CA ASN A 108 18.23 9.40 10.73
C ASN A 108 17.40 9.81 11.93
N LYS A 109 17.63 9.17 13.08
CA LYS A 109 16.86 9.40 14.30
C LYS A 109 16.98 10.83 14.84
N ASP A 110 18.00 11.56 14.41
CA ASP A 110 18.21 12.95 14.83
C ASP A 110 17.33 13.94 14.07
N VAL A 111 16.63 13.47 13.04
CA VAL A 111 15.76 14.31 12.21
C VAL A 111 14.34 14.30 12.78
N ASN A 112 13.69 15.45 12.78
CA ASN A 112 12.29 15.55 13.17
C ASN A 112 11.41 14.90 12.11
N GLN A 113 11.02 13.64 12.34
CA GLN A 113 10.24 12.85 11.40
C GLN A 113 8.92 13.53 11.02
N GLN A 114 8.25 14.18 11.97
CA GLN A 114 6.97 14.85 11.72
C GLN A 114 7.12 16.00 10.73
N GLU A 115 8.15 16.80 10.90
CA GLU A 115 8.41 17.91 9.96
C GLU A 115 8.79 17.41 8.59
N ASP A 116 9.62 16.36 8.52
CA ASP A 116 10.03 15.78 7.24
C ASP A 116 8.86 15.16 6.49
N ILE A 117 7.98 14.46 7.18
CA ILE A 117 6.77 13.87 6.60
C ILE A 117 5.87 14.97 6.05
N GLN A 118 5.62 16.01 6.84
CA GLN A 118 4.76 17.12 6.42
C GLN A 118 5.35 17.86 5.21
N LYS A 119 6.66 18.04 5.20
CA LYS A 119 7.35 18.67 4.08
C LYS A 119 7.17 17.86 2.79
N ILE A 120 7.33 16.53 2.87
CA ILE A 120 7.13 15.65 1.71
C ILE A 120 5.70 15.73 1.21
N ILE A 121 4.71 15.69 2.11
CA ILE A 121 3.30 15.79 1.74
C ILE A 121 3.03 17.10 1.00
N ASP A 122 3.52 18.21 1.55
CA ASP A 122 3.28 19.54 0.99
C ASP A 122 3.98 19.74 -0.35
N GLU A 123 5.22 19.27 -0.48
CA GLU A 123 6.01 19.44 -1.70
C GLU A 123 5.56 18.52 -2.84
N LYS A 124 5.18 17.29 -2.54
CA LYS A 124 4.87 16.30 -3.58
C LYS A 124 3.42 16.38 -4.08
N GLY A 125 2.48 16.67 -3.20
CA GLY A 125 1.09 16.91 -3.59
C GLY A 125 0.30 15.68 -4.03
N TYR A 126 0.86 14.46 -3.92
CA TYR A 126 0.18 13.23 -4.35
C TYR A 126 -0.16 12.30 -3.19
N ILE A 127 -0.04 12.75 -1.96
CA ILE A 127 -0.35 11.97 -0.76
C ILE A 127 -1.65 12.48 -0.15
N SER A 128 -2.73 11.70 -0.24
CA SER A 128 -4.04 12.09 0.28
C SER A 128 -4.14 11.92 1.80
N HIS A 129 -3.52 10.87 2.31
CA HIS A 129 -3.55 10.53 3.73
C HIS A 129 -2.21 9.99 4.16
N VAL A 130 -1.89 10.13 5.45
CA VAL A 130 -0.70 9.55 6.04
C VAL A 130 -1.08 8.88 7.36
N THR A 131 -0.49 7.73 7.64
CA THR A 131 -0.70 7.04 8.92
C THR A 131 0.56 6.31 9.35
N ASP A 132 0.83 6.33 10.63
CA ASP A 132 1.86 5.50 11.27
C ASP A 132 1.24 4.28 11.96
N ASP A 133 -0.08 4.12 11.87
CA ASP A 133 -0.84 3.04 12.51
C ASP A 133 -1.95 2.59 11.55
N LEU A 134 -1.60 1.61 10.70
CA LEU A 134 -2.51 1.10 9.67
C LEU A 134 -3.80 0.54 10.27
N GLU A 135 -3.71 -0.21 11.37
CA GLU A 135 -4.89 -0.79 12.00
C GLU A 135 -5.88 0.28 12.43
N ASN A 136 -5.39 1.32 13.12
CA ASN A 136 -6.23 2.40 13.58
C ASN A 136 -6.85 3.17 12.41
N PHE A 137 -6.06 3.40 11.35
CA PHE A 137 -6.55 4.05 10.15
C PHE A 137 -7.73 3.27 9.55
N LEU A 138 -7.55 1.96 9.38
CA LEU A 138 -8.58 1.11 8.78
C LEU A 138 -9.84 1.00 9.64
N LYS A 139 -9.68 0.97 10.97
CA LYS A 139 -10.84 0.96 11.89
C LYS A 139 -11.72 2.19 11.70
N ASN A 140 -11.14 3.32 11.35
CA ASN A 140 -11.87 4.58 11.20
C ASN A 140 -12.56 4.72 9.84
N VAL A 141 -12.30 3.83 8.88
CA VAL A 141 -12.95 3.85 7.57
C VAL A 141 -14.04 2.79 7.41
N ILE A 142 -14.24 1.96 8.43
CA ILE A 142 -15.28 0.93 8.42
C ILE A 142 -16.66 1.56 8.75
#